data_7a9de7a5a5b24e9594af4c727241d40f
#
_entry.id   7a9de7a5a5b24e9594af4c727241d40f
#
_cell.length_a   1.000
_cell.length_b   1.000
_cell.length_c   1.000
_cell.angle_alpha   90.00
_cell.angle_beta   90.00
_cell.angle_gamma   90.00
#
_symmetry.space_group_name_H-M   'P 1'
#
loop_
_entity.id
_entity.type
_entity.pdbx_description
1 polymer ?
#
loop_
_entity_poly.entity_id
_entity_poly.type
_entity_poly.pdbx_seq_one_letter_code
_entity_poly.pdbx_strand_id
1 'polypeptide(L)'
;MKIDVLNVRYEFVTFVSSAAPGWKMAGMRVDYDPESLGSGAFYRLLTAVVVPRPIAWVSTLAADGTTANLAPHSFFTVACTDPPIVQFTSVGRKDSLRNVEATGEFVVNFAPEPLFEQINASATDFPAHEGEFEAVGIEPEPSARVKPPRVAASPVALECRLHSTLGIGNSTLVLGQVVHAAVREDAVVDGLPDIRRLKPLARLGRDEWGTVGEVRDLARIAYRDWPKSGT
;
A
#
# COMPACT_ATOMS: atom_id res chain seq x y z
N MET A 1 34.60 -16.56 4.50
CA MET A 1 34.91 -15.32 3.77
C MET A 1 34.04 -14.23 4.40
N LYS A 2 34.63 -13.37 5.22
CA LYS A 2 33.90 -12.30 5.94
C LYS A 2 33.67 -11.18 4.95
N ILE A 3 32.42 -10.77 4.79
CA ILE A 3 32.06 -9.58 3.99
C ILE A 3 32.08 -8.38 4.95
N ASP A 4 33.03 -7.47 4.68
CA ASP A 4 33.17 -6.20 5.42
C ASP A 4 31.98 -5.28 5.12
N VAL A 5 31.34 -4.84 6.20
CA VAL A 5 30.32 -3.79 6.14
C VAL A 5 31.00 -2.46 5.82
N LEU A 6 30.74 -1.92 4.64
CA LEU A 6 31.23 -0.62 4.19
C LEU A 6 30.72 0.50 5.13
N ASN A 7 31.68 1.08 5.85
CA ASN A 7 31.54 2.33 6.59
C ASN A 7 31.30 3.47 5.60
N VAL A 8 30.04 3.87 5.40
CA VAL A 8 29.72 5.11 4.68
C VAL A 8 29.93 6.27 5.65
N ARG A 9 31.06 6.98 5.52
CA ARG A 9 31.27 8.27 6.19
C ARG A 9 30.32 9.30 5.56
N TYR A 10 29.42 9.81 6.37
CA TYR A 10 28.61 10.98 6.01
C TYR A 10 29.50 12.23 6.17
N GLU A 11 29.87 12.84 5.05
CA GLU A 11 30.39 14.22 5.09
C GLU A 11 29.21 15.17 5.30
N PHE A 12 29.19 15.82 6.46
CA PHE A 12 28.21 16.86 6.76
C PHE A 12 28.58 18.13 5.98
N VAL A 13 27.85 18.41 4.92
CA VAL A 13 27.89 19.73 4.27
C VAL A 13 27.04 20.68 5.09
N THR A 14 27.68 21.52 5.88
CA THR A 14 27.02 22.55 6.69
C THR A 14 26.65 23.73 5.80
N PHE A 15 25.40 23.82 5.36
CA PHE A 15 24.88 25.05 4.76
C PHE A 15 24.50 26.02 5.88
N VAL A 16 25.22 27.12 6.00
CA VAL A 16 24.83 28.25 6.86
C VAL A 16 23.75 29.05 6.13
N SER A 17 22.48 28.80 6.47
CA SER A 17 21.38 29.66 6.02
C SER A 17 21.32 30.90 6.93
N SER A 18 21.41 32.09 6.34
CA SER A 18 21.16 33.36 7.03
C SER A 18 19.64 33.52 7.26
N ALA A 19 19.17 33.12 8.43
CA ALA A 19 17.77 33.30 8.83
C ALA A 19 17.51 34.77 9.22
N ALA A 20 16.39 35.31 8.74
CA ALA A 20 15.89 36.62 9.18
C ALA A 20 15.55 36.62 10.69
N PRO A 21 15.76 37.77 11.39
CA PRO A 21 15.61 37.81 12.83
C PRO A 21 14.12 37.73 13.24
N GLY A 22 13.79 36.75 14.09
CA GLY A 22 12.47 36.64 14.73
C GLY A 22 11.82 35.27 14.81
N TRP A 23 12.37 34.25 14.17
CA TRP A 23 11.83 32.88 14.26
C TRP A 23 12.48 32.13 15.42
N LYS A 24 11.66 31.65 16.38
CA LYS A 24 12.14 30.70 17.39
C LYS A 24 12.77 29.50 16.66
N MET A 25 14.00 29.17 16.99
CA MET A 25 14.70 28.00 16.48
C MET A 25 13.85 26.74 16.66
N ALA A 26 13.07 26.37 15.62
CA ALA A 26 12.63 25.00 15.48
C ALA A 26 13.89 24.15 15.31
N GLY A 27 13.96 22.95 15.91
CA GLY A 27 15.16 22.10 15.90
C GLY A 27 15.79 22.01 14.51
N MET A 28 17.10 21.83 14.45
CA MET A 28 17.85 21.72 13.18
C MET A 28 17.20 20.67 12.28
N ARG A 29 16.92 21.06 11.04
CA ARG A 29 16.45 20.15 10.00
C ARG A 29 17.62 19.67 9.17
N VAL A 30 17.52 18.43 8.68
CA VAL A 30 18.42 17.92 7.66
C VAL A 30 17.70 18.05 6.33
N ASP A 31 18.30 18.78 5.40
CA ASP A 31 17.75 18.96 4.06
C ASP A 31 18.27 17.87 3.12
N TYR A 32 17.38 17.33 2.31
CA TYR A 32 17.68 16.30 1.33
C TYR A 32 17.26 16.77 -0.05
N ASP A 33 18.18 16.75 -0.98
CA ASP A 33 17.96 17.11 -2.38
C ASP A 33 17.94 15.84 -3.23
N PRO A 34 16.93 15.62 -4.10
CA PRO A 34 16.81 14.42 -4.93
C PRO A 34 17.96 14.22 -5.90
N GLU A 35 18.50 15.32 -6.46
CA GLU A 35 19.58 15.25 -7.47
C GLU A 35 20.90 14.81 -6.82
N SER A 36 21.19 15.36 -5.63
CA SER A 36 22.43 15.05 -4.89
C SER A 36 22.37 13.68 -4.19
N LEU A 37 21.20 13.29 -3.67
CA LEU A 37 21.05 12.03 -2.93
C LEU A 37 20.94 10.81 -3.85
N GLY A 38 20.46 11.01 -5.08
CA GLY A 38 20.16 9.95 -6.04
C GLY A 38 18.84 9.21 -5.77
N SER A 39 18.27 8.66 -6.84
CA SER A 39 16.89 8.12 -6.84
C SER A 39 16.64 7.01 -5.81
N GLY A 40 17.58 6.06 -5.64
CA GLY A 40 17.42 4.95 -4.70
C GLY A 40 17.45 5.38 -3.25
N ALA A 41 18.28 6.36 -2.88
CA ALA A 41 18.33 6.88 -1.52
C ALA A 41 17.13 7.77 -1.23
N PHE A 42 16.71 8.58 -2.20
CA PHE A 42 15.51 9.41 -2.05
C PHE A 42 14.24 8.58 -2.00
N TYR A 43 14.16 7.48 -2.75
CA TYR A 43 13.06 6.51 -2.62
C TYR A 43 12.95 5.94 -1.19
N ARG A 44 14.09 5.56 -0.57
CA ARG A 44 14.08 5.10 0.84
C ARG A 44 13.60 6.18 1.80
N LEU A 45 13.96 7.45 1.57
CA LEU A 45 13.46 8.58 2.35
C LEU A 45 11.94 8.71 2.18
N LEU A 46 11.43 8.72 0.95
CA LEU A 46 9.99 8.83 0.68
C LEU A 46 9.21 7.71 1.37
N THR A 47 9.68 6.47 1.28
CA THR A 47 9.00 5.33 1.92
C THR A 47 9.11 5.33 3.45
N ALA A 48 10.06 6.07 4.02
CA ALA A 48 10.20 6.24 5.48
C ALA A 48 9.30 7.35 6.04
N VAL A 49 8.91 8.35 5.22
CA VAL A 49 8.10 9.49 5.68
C VAL A 49 6.64 9.41 5.23
N VAL A 50 6.36 8.72 4.12
CA VAL A 50 4.99 8.46 3.66
C VAL A 50 4.50 7.16 4.32
N VAL A 51 4.10 7.26 5.57
CA VAL A 51 3.70 6.14 6.44
C VAL A 51 2.52 6.53 7.33
N PRO A 52 1.73 5.58 7.84
CA PRO A 52 1.70 4.16 7.48
C PRO A 52 1.07 3.95 6.10
N ARG A 53 1.62 3.05 5.29
CA ARG A 53 1.04 2.73 3.98
C ARG A 53 0.14 1.50 4.08
N PRO A 54 -1.15 1.60 3.71
CA PRO A 54 -2.01 0.44 3.61
C PRO A 54 -1.50 -0.52 2.53
N ILE A 55 -1.84 -1.79 2.64
CA ILE A 55 -1.41 -2.84 1.72
C ILE A 55 -2.62 -3.34 0.94
N ALA A 56 -2.59 -3.19 -0.38
CA ALA A 56 -3.42 -3.94 -1.29
C ALA A 56 -2.77 -5.30 -1.53
N TRP A 57 -3.35 -6.38 -1.01
CA TRP A 57 -2.92 -7.73 -1.32
C TRP A 57 -3.68 -8.20 -2.55
N VAL A 58 -3.06 -7.95 -3.72
CA VAL A 58 -3.72 -8.04 -5.01
C VAL A 58 -3.63 -9.45 -5.55
N SER A 59 -4.78 -10.08 -5.79
CA SER A 59 -4.88 -11.31 -6.58
C SER A 59 -5.30 -11.01 -8.00
N THR A 60 -4.68 -11.71 -8.94
CA THR A 60 -4.91 -11.64 -10.37
C THR A 60 -4.91 -13.04 -10.97
N LEU A 61 -5.36 -13.18 -12.21
CA LEU A 61 -5.33 -14.43 -12.94
C LEU A 61 -4.51 -14.23 -14.21
N ALA A 62 -3.65 -15.18 -14.54
CA ALA A 62 -2.92 -15.17 -15.81
C ALA A 62 -3.89 -15.15 -17.01
N ALA A 63 -3.44 -14.63 -18.15
CA ALA A 63 -4.28 -14.45 -19.33
C ALA A 63 -4.90 -15.76 -19.85
N ASP A 64 -4.22 -16.88 -19.67
CA ASP A 64 -4.69 -18.23 -20.02
C ASP A 64 -5.64 -18.84 -18.97
N GLY A 65 -5.83 -18.16 -17.85
CA GLY A 65 -6.72 -18.60 -16.77
C GLY A 65 -6.16 -19.72 -15.90
N THR A 66 -4.88 -20.06 -15.99
CA THR A 66 -4.30 -21.23 -15.31
C THR A 66 -3.68 -20.91 -13.98
N THR A 67 -2.99 -19.78 -13.86
CA THR A 67 -2.22 -19.42 -12.66
C THR A 67 -2.80 -18.19 -11.98
N ALA A 68 -3.13 -18.32 -10.70
CA ALA A 68 -3.52 -17.22 -9.85
C ALA A 68 -2.28 -16.63 -9.17
N ASN A 69 -2.07 -15.32 -9.35
CA ASN A 69 -0.98 -14.58 -8.73
C ASN A 69 -1.50 -13.80 -7.52
N LEU A 70 -0.69 -13.64 -6.48
CA LEU A 70 -1.03 -12.90 -5.26
C LEU A 70 0.18 -12.09 -4.77
N ALA A 71 0.11 -10.77 -4.83
CA ALA A 71 1.22 -9.90 -4.46
C ALA A 71 0.81 -8.68 -3.62
N PRO A 72 1.57 -8.29 -2.59
CA PRO A 72 1.29 -7.11 -1.78
C PRO A 72 1.83 -5.83 -2.44
N HIS A 73 0.99 -4.80 -2.54
CA HIS A 73 1.33 -3.48 -3.03
C HIS A 73 1.05 -2.44 -1.96
N SER A 74 2.07 -1.73 -1.48
CA SER A 74 1.94 -0.73 -0.40
C SER A 74 1.78 0.72 -0.90
N PHE A 75 1.78 0.95 -2.20
CA PHE A 75 1.34 2.22 -2.78
C PHE A 75 -0.12 2.09 -3.19
N PHE A 76 -1.01 2.19 -2.18
CA PHE A 76 -2.42 1.88 -2.30
C PHE A 76 -3.29 2.94 -1.62
N THR A 77 -4.39 3.34 -2.26
CA THR A 77 -5.37 4.27 -1.69
C THR A 77 -6.72 4.21 -2.41
N VAL A 78 -7.73 4.87 -1.81
CA VAL A 78 -8.98 5.22 -2.50
C VAL A 78 -8.68 6.39 -3.44
N ALA A 79 -9.05 6.26 -4.72
CA ALA A 79 -8.78 7.26 -5.76
C ALA A 79 -10.02 8.09 -6.13
N CYS A 80 -11.23 7.49 -6.09
CA CYS A 80 -12.48 8.19 -6.41
C CYS A 80 -13.65 7.60 -5.61
N THR A 81 -14.63 8.43 -5.30
CA THR A 81 -15.82 8.03 -4.55
C THR A 81 -17.01 7.69 -5.46
N ASP A 82 -17.12 8.32 -6.62
CA ASP A 82 -18.17 8.06 -7.61
C ASP A 82 -17.61 8.23 -9.03
N PRO A 83 -17.40 7.13 -9.79
CA PRO A 83 -17.57 5.74 -9.33
C PRO A 83 -16.54 5.36 -8.25
N PRO A 84 -16.79 4.29 -7.47
CA PRO A 84 -15.87 3.85 -6.43
C PRO A 84 -14.60 3.25 -7.07
N ILE A 85 -13.48 3.96 -6.97
CA ILE A 85 -12.19 3.53 -7.54
C ILE A 85 -11.13 3.46 -6.45
N VAL A 86 -10.42 2.35 -6.43
CA VAL A 86 -9.18 2.18 -5.67
C VAL A 86 -7.97 2.22 -6.62
N GLN A 87 -6.80 2.60 -6.09
CA GLN A 87 -5.56 2.68 -6.85
C GLN A 87 -4.44 1.95 -6.14
N PHE A 88 -3.72 1.10 -6.86
CA PHE A 88 -2.41 0.64 -6.42
C PHE A 88 -1.35 0.93 -7.49
N THR A 89 -0.07 0.98 -7.08
CA THR A 89 1.04 1.22 -8.01
C THR A 89 1.93 -0.01 -8.09
N SER A 90 2.18 -0.46 -9.32
CA SER A 90 3.21 -1.44 -9.63
C SER A 90 4.52 -0.73 -9.94
N VAL A 91 5.57 -1.01 -9.17
CA VAL A 91 6.94 -0.57 -9.50
C VAL A 91 7.56 -1.62 -10.41
N GLY A 92 7.80 -1.24 -11.67
CA GLY A 92 8.17 -2.16 -12.73
C GLY A 92 6.99 -2.97 -13.28
N ARG A 93 7.28 -3.77 -14.31
CA ARG A 93 6.29 -4.61 -15.02
C ARG A 93 6.21 -5.99 -14.38
N LYS A 94 5.58 -6.09 -13.23
CA LYS A 94 5.38 -7.34 -12.48
C LYS A 94 4.15 -8.12 -12.97
N ASP A 95 3.99 -9.36 -12.51
CA ASP A 95 2.91 -10.26 -12.93
C ASP A 95 1.53 -9.67 -12.65
N SER A 96 1.30 -9.08 -11.49
CA SER A 96 0.03 -8.41 -11.16
C SER A 96 -0.36 -7.38 -12.24
N LEU A 97 0.58 -6.51 -12.68
CA LEU A 97 0.30 -5.52 -13.71
C LEU A 97 0.01 -6.18 -15.07
N ARG A 98 0.85 -7.16 -15.48
CA ARG A 98 0.64 -7.88 -16.74
C ARG A 98 -0.72 -8.58 -16.79
N ASN A 99 -1.09 -9.23 -15.70
CA ASN A 99 -2.35 -9.95 -15.61
C ASN A 99 -3.56 -8.99 -15.64
N VAL A 100 -3.49 -7.88 -14.88
CA VAL A 100 -4.57 -6.87 -14.90
C VAL A 100 -4.74 -6.23 -16.26
N GLU A 101 -3.65 -5.90 -16.97
CA GLU A 101 -3.71 -5.37 -18.33
C GLU A 101 -4.30 -6.38 -19.33
N ALA A 102 -4.02 -7.67 -19.15
CA ALA A 102 -4.48 -8.72 -20.04
C ALA A 102 -5.94 -9.14 -19.78
N THR A 103 -6.37 -9.20 -18.52
CA THR A 103 -7.67 -9.73 -18.12
C THR A 103 -8.71 -8.67 -17.80
N GLY A 104 -8.26 -7.46 -17.44
CA GLY A 104 -9.12 -6.36 -17.01
C GLY A 104 -9.72 -6.56 -15.61
N GLU A 105 -9.28 -7.55 -14.83
CA GLU A 105 -9.89 -7.92 -13.55
C GLU A 105 -8.84 -8.20 -12.48
N PHE A 106 -9.16 -7.85 -11.22
CA PHE A 106 -8.33 -8.17 -10.05
C PHE A 106 -9.15 -8.10 -8.76
N VAL A 107 -8.60 -8.62 -7.67
CA VAL A 107 -9.18 -8.46 -6.34
C VAL A 107 -8.14 -7.81 -5.43
N VAL A 108 -8.56 -6.82 -4.65
CA VAL A 108 -7.78 -6.31 -3.52
C VAL A 108 -8.27 -7.00 -2.27
N ASN A 109 -7.45 -7.91 -1.74
CA ASN A 109 -7.68 -8.53 -0.46
C ASN A 109 -7.07 -7.68 0.65
N PHE A 110 -7.78 -7.56 1.76
CA PHE A 110 -7.28 -6.89 2.95
C PHE A 110 -6.11 -7.69 3.55
N ALA A 111 -5.09 -7.00 4.02
CA ALA A 111 -3.89 -7.58 4.60
C ALA A 111 -3.95 -7.56 6.13
N PRO A 112 -4.50 -8.60 6.80
CA PRO A 112 -4.64 -8.62 8.25
C PRO A 112 -3.37 -9.11 8.94
N GLU A 113 -3.15 -8.66 10.18
CA GLU A 113 -2.00 -9.04 11.02
C GLU A 113 -1.75 -10.55 11.15
N PRO A 114 -2.77 -11.43 11.32
CA PRO A 114 -2.54 -12.87 11.45
C PRO A 114 -1.91 -13.54 10.22
N LEU A 115 -1.93 -12.89 9.05
CA LEU A 115 -1.34 -13.40 7.81
C LEU A 115 -0.02 -12.70 7.45
N PHE A 116 0.65 -12.08 8.42
CA PHE A 116 1.85 -11.27 8.20
C PHE A 116 2.95 -12.01 7.41
N GLU A 117 3.26 -13.22 7.81
CA GLU A 117 4.34 -14.01 7.20
C GLU A 117 3.98 -14.39 5.76
N GLN A 118 2.74 -14.81 5.49
CA GLN A 118 2.26 -15.17 4.16
C GLN A 118 2.20 -13.95 3.24
N ILE A 119 1.75 -12.80 3.76
CA ILE A 119 1.73 -11.54 3.00
C ILE A 119 3.16 -11.14 2.61
N ASN A 120 4.13 -11.25 3.53
CA ASN A 120 5.52 -10.98 3.23
C ASN A 120 6.10 -12.00 2.24
N ALA A 121 5.82 -13.28 2.43
CA ALA A 121 6.30 -14.35 1.54
C ALA A 121 5.75 -14.22 0.10
N SER A 122 4.50 -13.78 -0.07
CA SER A 122 3.90 -13.55 -1.39
C SER A 122 4.50 -12.36 -2.16
N ALA A 123 5.45 -11.61 -1.55
CA ALA A 123 6.24 -10.60 -2.25
C ALA A 123 7.46 -11.17 -2.97
N THR A 124 7.73 -12.47 -2.83
CA THR A 124 8.85 -13.15 -3.49
C THR A 124 8.61 -13.20 -5.00
N ASP A 125 9.67 -12.96 -5.78
CA ASP A 125 9.60 -13.07 -7.23
C ASP A 125 9.62 -14.57 -7.64
N PHE A 126 8.47 -15.23 -7.56
CA PHE A 126 8.30 -16.62 -8.02
C PHE A 126 8.36 -16.70 -9.55
N PRO A 127 8.74 -17.85 -10.13
CA PRO A 127 8.61 -18.07 -11.55
C PRO A 127 7.15 -17.96 -12.00
N ALA A 128 6.90 -17.45 -13.21
CA ALA A 128 5.54 -17.15 -13.70
C ALA A 128 4.57 -18.37 -13.75
N HIS A 129 5.07 -19.59 -13.64
CA HIS A 129 4.26 -20.83 -13.60
C HIS A 129 3.96 -21.31 -12.17
N GLU A 130 4.53 -20.66 -11.16
CA GLU A 130 4.27 -20.93 -9.75
C GLU A 130 3.38 -19.82 -9.18
N GLY A 131 2.15 -20.18 -8.81
CA GLY A 131 1.23 -19.25 -8.18
C GLY A 131 1.52 -19.07 -6.69
N GLU A 132 1.52 -17.84 -6.20
CA GLU A 132 1.81 -17.54 -4.80
C GLU A 132 0.80 -18.17 -3.84
N PHE A 133 -0.46 -18.36 -4.24
CA PHE A 133 -1.46 -19.03 -3.39
C PHE A 133 -0.96 -20.40 -2.91
N GLU A 134 -0.47 -21.23 -3.82
CA GLU A 134 0.06 -22.55 -3.50
C GLU A 134 1.42 -22.45 -2.78
N ALA A 135 2.31 -21.60 -3.31
CA ALA A 135 3.69 -21.50 -2.80
C ALA A 135 3.75 -21.03 -1.34
N VAL A 136 2.83 -20.15 -0.90
CA VAL A 136 2.81 -19.63 0.48
C VAL A 136 1.70 -20.24 1.34
N GLY A 137 0.97 -21.24 0.83
CA GLY A 137 -0.06 -21.98 1.57
C GLY A 137 -1.30 -21.13 1.88
N ILE A 138 -1.73 -20.30 0.94
CA ILE A 138 -2.95 -19.48 1.04
C ILE A 138 -4.08 -20.15 0.26
N GLU A 139 -5.21 -20.35 0.94
CA GLU A 139 -6.40 -20.91 0.32
C GLU A 139 -7.14 -19.86 -0.54
N PRO A 140 -7.38 -20.13 -1.83
CA PRO A 140 -8.20 -19.27 -2.67
C PRO A 140 -9.69 -19.51 -2.44
N GLU A 141 -10.50 -18.44 -2.53
CA GLU A 141 -11.96 -18.49 -2.52
C GLU A 141 -12.49 -17.90 -3.85
N PRO A 142 -13.53 -18.49 -4.46
CA PRO A 142 -14.11 -17.93 -5.68
C PRO A 142 -14.68 -16.53 -5.47
N SER A 143 -14.42 -15.63 -6.42
CA SER A 143 -15.03 -14.31 -6.49
C SER A 143 -16.47 -14.36 -7.01
N ALA A 144 -17.28 -13.35 -6.69
CA ALA A 144 -18.68 -13.25 -7.11
C ALA A 144 -18.85 -12.55 -8.46
N ARG A 145 -17.97 -11.62 -8.83
CA ARG A 145 -18.13 -10.72 -10.00
C ARG A 145 -16.95 -10.70 -10.97
N VAL A 146 -15.80 -11.24 -10.55
CA VAL A 146 -14.56 -11.29 -11.33
C VAL A 146 -13.97 -12.70 -11.29
N LYS A 147 -13.03 -12.99 -12.18
CA LYS A 147 -12.41 -14.32 -12.25
C LYS A 147 -11.29 -14.55 -11.24
N PRO A 148 -10.39 -13.56 -10.97
CA PRO A 148 -9.35 -13.75 -9.98
C PRO A 148 -9.94 -14.16 -8.62
N PRO A 149 -9.32 -15.12 -7.90
CA PRO A 149 -9.83 -15.58 -6.61
C PRO A 149 -9.61 -14.55 -5.52
N ARG A 150 -10.43 -14.64 -4.47
CA ARG A 150 -10.20 -13.98 -3.18
C ARG A 150 -9.23 -14.81 -2.35
N VAL A 151 -8.66 -14.20 -1.32
CA VAL A 151 -7.99 -14.90 -0.22
C VAL A 151 -9.05 -15.29 0.82
N ALA A 152 -9.29 -16.59 1.02
CA ALA A 152 -10.34 -17.07 1.92
C ALA A 152 -10.21 -16.55 3.36
N ALA A 153 -9.00 -16.43 3.89
CA ALA A 153 -8.72 -15.93 5.23
C ALA A 153 -8.71 -14.40 5.35
N SER A 154 -8.79 -13.64 4.24
CA SER A 154 -8.87 -12.18 4.28
C SER A 154 -10.26 -11.72 4.75
N PRO A 155 -10.36 -10.79 5.73
CA PRO A 155 -11.65 -10.33 6.21
C PRO A 155 -12.40 -9.43 5.24
N VAL A 156 -11.72 -8.86 4.23
CA VAL A 156 -12.34 -8.02 3.20
C VAL A 156 -11.72 -8.33 1.84
N ALA A 157 -12.56 -8.45 0.82
CA ALA A 157 -12.15 -8.53 -0.57
C ALA A 157 -12.92 -7.50 -1.40
N LEU A 158 -12.19 -6.67 -2.16
CA LEU A 158 -12.74 -5.73 -3.13
C LEU A 158 -12.51 -6.27 -4.53
N GLU A 159 -13.56 -6.71 -5.19
CA GLU A 159 -13.50 -7.18 -6.58
C GLU A 159 -13.53 -6.00 -7.52
N CYS A 160 -12.53 -5.91 -8.40
CA CYS A 160 -12.28 -4.75 -9.23
C CYS A 160 -12.23 -5.10 -10.72
N ARG A 161 -12.75 -4.19 -11.54
CA ARG A 161 -12.46 -4.14 -12.96
C ARG A 161 -11.51 -3.00 -13.25
N LEU A 162 -10.56 -3.25 -14.13
CA LEU A 162 -9.61 -2.23 -14.56
C LEU A 162 -10.36 -1.03 -15.15
N HIS A 163 -10.16 0.15 -14.55
CA HIS A 163 -10.67 1.40 -15.09
C HIS A 163 -9.66 2.01 -16.08
N SER A 164 -8.41 2.16 -15.64
CA SER A 164 -7.32 2.65 -16.48
C SER A 164 -5.97 2.40 -15.81
N THR A 165 -4.90 2.55 -16.59
CA THR A 165 -3.53 2.58 -16.10
C THR A 165 -2.86 3.89 -16.49
N LEU A 166 -1.93 4.37 -15.65
CA LEU A 166 -1.12 5.56 -15.90
C LEU A 166 0.35 5.26 -15.59
N GLY A 167 1.17 5.26 -16.65
CA GLY A 167 2.63 5.12 -16.52
C GLY A 167 3.28 6.40 -16.02
N ILE A 168 4.12 6.29 -14.98
CA ILE A 168 4.90 7.41 -14.42
C ILE A 168 6.32 6.92 -14.15
N GLY A 169 7.28 7.32 -14.97
CA GLY A 169 8.67 6.87 -14.85
C GLY A 169 8.78 5.34 -14.91
N ASN A 170 9.30 4.71 -13.85
CA ASN A 170 9.45 3.27 -13.73
C ASN A 170 8.22 2.57 -13.10
N SER A 171 7.14 3.28 -12.89
CA SER A 171 5.96 2.82 -12.16
C SER A 171 4.70 2.96 -12.99
N THR A 172 3.68 2.15 -12.69
CA THR A 172 2.36 2.22 -13.30
C THR A 172 1.30 2.25 -12.21
N LEU A 173 0.48 3.30 -12.21
CA LEU A 173 -0.72 3.36 -11.39
C LEU A 173 -1.80 2.52 -12.06
N VAL A 174 -2.42 1.63 -11.30
CA VAL A 174 -3.55 0.80 -11.72
C VAL A 174 -4.79 1.31 -10.99
N LEU A 175 -5.74 1.83 -11.72
CA LEU A 175 -7.03 2.28 -11.19
C LEU A 175 -8.07 1.21 -11.45
N GLY A 176 -8.71 0.70 -10.40
CA GLY A 176 -9.73 -0.32 -10.47
C GLY A 176 -11.06 0.16 -9.91
N GLN A 177 -12.11 0.05 -10.73
CA GLN A 177 -13.47 0.28 -10.26
C GLN A 177 -13.90 -0.92 -9.40
N VAL A 178 -14.26 -0.65 -8.15
CA VAL A 178 -14.82 -1.67 -7.27
C VAL A 178 -16.24 -2.02 -7.74
N VAL A 179 -16.44 -3.29 -8.12
CA VAL A 179 -17.73 -3.80 -8.61
C VAL A 179 -18.42 -4.71 -7.60
N HIS A 180 -17.69 -5.13 -6.57
CA HIS A 180 -18.23 -5.90 -5.45
C HIS A 180 -17.29 -5.81 -4.24
N ALA A 181 -17.86 -5.78 -3.05
CA ALA A 181 -17.11 -5.86 -1.79
C ALA A 181 -17.70 -7.00 -0.94
N ALA A 182 -16.84 -7.92 -0.51
CA ALA A 182 -17.18 -8.94 0.45
C ALA A 182 -16.49 -8.61 1.77
N VAL A 183 -17.26 -8.61 2.85
CA VAL A 183 -16.76 -8.35 4.21
C VAL A 183 -17.24 -9.48 5.10
N ARG A 184 -16.33 -10.04 5.87
CA ARG A 184 -16.62 -11.10 6.83
C ARG A 184 -17.55 -10.56 7.92
N GLU A 185 -18.62 -11.28 8.24
CA GLU A 185 -19.67 -10.83 9.16
C GLU A 185 -19.12 -10.45 10.54
N ASP A 186 -18.18 -11.23 11.07
CA ASP A 186 -17.56 -10.97 12.37
C ASP A 186 -16.68 -9.69 12.40
N ALA A 187 -16.33 -9.13 11.25
CA ALA A 187 -15.62 -7.86 11.15
C ALA A 187 -16.54 -6.63 11.10
N VAL A 188 -17.87 -6.84 10.97
CA VAL A 188 -18.85 -5.74 10.86
C VAL A 188 -19.37 -5.32 12.24
N VAL A 189 -19.43 -4.01 12.49
CA VAL A 189 -20.08 -3.37 13.65
C VAL A 189 -20.90 -2.21 13.13
N ASP A 190 -22.15 -2.11 13.52
CA ASP A 190 -23.07 -1.03 13.11
C ASP A 190 -23.15 -0.83 11.58
N GLY A 191 -23.08 -1.93 10.83
CA GLY A 191 -23.14 -1.93 9.35
C GLY A 191 -21.86 -1.56 8.61
N LEU A 192 -20.75 -1.32 9.32
CA LEU A 192 -19.43 -1.00 8.72
C LEU A 192 -18.33 -1.91 9.28
N PRO A 193 -17.25 -2.15 8.51
CA PRO A 193 -16.08 -2.86 9.01
C PRO A 193 -15.41 -2.10 10.18
N ASP A 194 -15.19 -2.76 11.30
CA ASP A 194 -14.52 -2.18 12.46
C ASP A 194 -13.01 -2.41 12.39
N ILE A 195 -12.23 -1.35 12.52
CA ILE A 195 -10.78 -1.38 12.39
C ILE A 195 -10.08 -2.27 13.42
N ARG A 196 -10.66 -2.41 14.64
CA ARG A 196 -10.12 -3.24 15.71
C ARG A 196 -10.30 -4.74 15.42
N ARG A 197 -11.33 -5.08 14.63
CA ARG A 197 -11.61 -6.46 14.18
C ARG A 197 -10.82 -6.79 12.91
N LEU A 198 -10.63 -5.82 12.03
CA LEU A 198 -9.86 -5.98 10.80
C LEU A 198 -8.37 -6.19 11.06
N LYS A 199 -7.78 -5.52 12.04
CA LYS A 199 -6.34 -5.60 12.40
C LYS A 199 -5.43 -5.45 11.18
N PRO A 200 -5.45 -4.28 10.49
CA PRO A 200 -4.65 -4.10 9.29
C PRO A 200 -3.15 -4.08 9.55
N LEU A 201 -2.41 -4.66 8.63
CA LEU A 201 -0.98 -4.41 8.48
C LEU A 201 -0.73 -3.16 7.64
N ALA A 202 0.35 -2.48 7.93
CA ALA A 202 0.88 -1.37 7.15
C ALA A 202 2.38 -1.52 6.92
N ARG A 203 2.85 -1.06 5.74
CA ARG A 203 4.29 -0.90 5.49
C ARG A 203 4.75 0.44 6.03
N LEU A 204 5.92 0.40 6.68
CA LEU A 204 6.66 1.57 7.15
C LEU A 204 7.93 1.76 6.30
N GLY A 205 8.96 2.37 6.88
CA GLY A 205 10.24 2.49 6.21
C GLY A 205 11.02 1.18 6.17
N ARG A 206 11.98 1.06 5.26
CA ARG A 206 12.87 -0.11 5.16
C ARG A 206 12.09 -1.43 5.13
N ASP A 207 12.44 -2.36 6.02
CA ASP A 207 11.75 -3.66 6.19
C ASP A 207 10.72 -3.64 7.34
N GLU A 208 10.35 -2.45 7.81
CA GLU A 208 9.47 -2.25 8.93
C GLU A 208 8.00 -2.39 8.53
N TRP A 209 7.23 -2.97 9.43
CA TRP A 209 5.79 -3.12 9.36
C TRP A 209 5.16 -2.57 10.62
N GLY A 210 3.90 -2.20 10.55
CA GLY A 210 3.14 -1.70 11.68
C GLY A 210 1.73 -2.23 11.69
N THR A 211 1.13 -2.19 12.87
CA THR A 211 -0.30 -2.44 13.09
C THR A 211 -0.98 -1.16 13.53
N VAL A 212 -2.31 -1.12 13.55
CA VAL A 212 -3.05 -0.01 14.13
C VAL A 212 -2.90 -0.05 15.65
N GLY A 213 -2.35 1.03 16.22
CA GLY A 213 -2.26 1.23 17.66
C GLY A 213 -3.55 1.81 18.25
N GLU A 214 -3.43 2.91 19.01
CA GLU A 214 -4.60 3.60 19.58
C GLU A 214 -5.50 4.20 18.50
N VAL A 215 -6.78 3.88 18.55
CA VAL A 215 -7.82 4.48 17.68
C VAL A 215 -8.48 5.64 18.42
N ARG A 216 -8.43 6.83 17.85
CA ARG A 216 -9.04 8.04 18.40
C ARG A 216 -10.14 8.55 17.50
N ASP A 217 -11.27 8.90 18.08
CA ASP A 217 -12.40 9.48 17.38
C ASP A 217 -12.42 10.99 17.60
N LEU A 218 -12.40 11.75 16.51
CA LEU A 218 -12.53 13.21 16.53
C LEU A 218 -13.36 13.65 15.33
N ALA A 219 -14.54 14.20 15.61
CA ALA A 219 -15.42 14.72 14.57
C ALA A 219 -14.79 15.95 13.90
N ARG A 220 -14.95 16.05 12.56
CA ARG A 220 -14.54 17.23 11.82
C ARG A 220 -15.39 18.44 12.25
N ILE A 221 -14.73 19.53 12.64
CA ILE A 221 -15.39 20.79 12.99
C ILE A 221 -15.92 21.43 11.70
N ALA A 222 -17.23 21.69 11.63
CA ALA A 222 -17.80 22.46 10.54
C ALA A 222 -17.42 23.94 10.67
N TYR A 223 -17.26 24.65 9.55
CA TYR A 223 -16.85 26.07 9.59
C TYR A 223 -17.79 26.96 10.43
N ARG A 224 -19.09 26.69 10.43
CA ARG A 224 -20.09 27.38 11.26
C ARG A 224 -19.84 27.25 12.77
N ASP A 225 -19.20 26.12 13.18
CA ASP A 225 -18.93 25.77 14.57
C ASP A 225 -17.48 26.10 14.97
N TRP A 226 -16.70 26.69 14.04
CA TRP A 226 -15.34 27.12 14.30
C TRP A 226 -15.34 28.31 15.24
N PRO A 227 -14.61 28.28 16.40
CA PRO A 227 -14.52 29.40 17.31
C PRO A 227 -13.92 30.61 16.56
N LYS A 228 -14.71 31.65 16.37
CA LYS A 228 -14.18 32.90 15.84
C LYS A 228 -13.28 33.49 16.90
N SER A 229 -11.99 33.65 16.57
CA SER A 229 -11.05 34.38 17.42
C SER A 229 -11.65 35.74 17.78
N GLY A 230 -11.77 35.98 19.08
CA GLY A 230 -12.61 37.07 19.65
C GLY A 230 -12.34 38.44 19.07
N THR A 231 -13.44 39.15 18.90
CA THR A 231 -13.48 40.62 18.97
C THR A 231 -12.99 41.10 20.35
#